data_73baa0c2378eaf68fdffe9b9fe5d2e53
#
_entry.id   73baa0c2378eaf68fdffe9b9fe5d2e53
#
_cell.length_a   1.000
_cell.length_b   1.000
_cell.length_c   1.000
_cell.angle_alpha   90.00
_cell.angle_beta   90.00
_cell.angle_gamma   90.00
#
_symmetry.space_group_name_H-M   'P 1'
#
loop_
_entity.id
_entity.type
_entity.pdbx_description
1 polymer ?
#
loop_
_entity_poly.entity_id
_entity_poly.type
_entity_poly.pdbx_seq_one_letter_code
_entity_poly.pdbx_strand_id
1 'polypeptide(L)'
;MAGFYCDLPLGIDERQLAGNKQEGLEKIVYMLANGTGRSRGSKDGGLQELRTWRSVILATGEEPIGKANSQTGVSTRVLEVVGAPFEDEASASDMHQQAALNCGWAGPEFIQYILDYGDQAIIDEYAEVLARIRDLMGTHNGSHTAAVATVVLADQMLSRCIFGEDTETARMEAQHMAVCITADLAEQEQPDVNEQAAQYISDWISTNNNYFTDTSTIGQRYGCIEDGTAFILPTILREALEKGGFSYRKTMNWLAEKQIVQIDPRGKYQIVKKFGGRPVRMIAADLELLQNPPDDEGFTEVLTDKDDIPF
;
A
#
# COMPACT_ATOMS: atom_id res chain seq x y z
N MET A 1 13.30 -20.23 2.49
CA MET A 1 12.61 -20.49 3.76
C MET A 1 11.11 -20.66 3.52
N ALA A 2 10.38 -19.70 2.96
CA ALA A 2 8.92 -19.80 2.73
C ALA A 2 8.46 -21.12 2.04
N GLY A 3 9.18 -21.62 1.04
CA GLY A 3 8.83 -22.90 0.40
C GLY A 3 9.02 -24.16 1.26
N PHE A 4 9.51 -24.05 2.50
CA PHE A 4 9.48 -25.15 3.48
C PHE A 4 8.27 -25.08 4.39
N TYR A 5 7.70 -23.88 4.58
CA TYR A 5 6.53 -23.62 5.41
C TYR A 5 5.26 -23.56 4.55
N CYS A 6 5.24 -24.29 3.44
CA CYS A 6 4.05 -24.39 2.60
C CYS A 6 2.85 -24.78 3.46
N ASP A 7 1.80 -23.95 3.43
CA ASP A 7 0.57 -24.11 4.23
C ASP A 7 0.73 -23.96 5.77
N LEU A 8 1.91 -23.56 6.27
CA LEU A 8 2.14 -23.22 7.66
C LEU A 8 2.49 -21.73 7.82
N PRO A 9 2.15 -21.10 8.96
CA PRO A 9 2.53 -19.72 9.22
C PRO A 9 4.06 -19.58 9.33
N LEU A 10 4.60 -18.50 8.79
CA LEU A 10 6.02 -18.13 8.88
C LEU A 10 6.18 -16.91 9.76
N GLY A 11 6.78 -17.07 10.94
CA GLY A 11 7.17 -15.96 11.81
C GLY A 11 8.49 -15.33 11.37
N ILE A 12 8.54 -14.01 11.30
CA ILE A 12 9.75 -13.21 11.07
C ILE A 12 9.83 -12.19 12.20
N ASP A 13 10.78 -12.39 13.09
CA ASP A 13 11.01 -11.49 14.20
C ASP A 13 12.09 -10.46 13.85
N GLU A 14 12.03 -9.29 14.49
CA GLU A 14 12.98 -8.18 14.31
C GLU A 14 13.29 -7.87 12.83
N ARG A 15 12.28 -7.56 12.07
CA ARG A 15 12.34 -7.25 10.64
C ARG A 15 13.46 -6.26 10.25
N GLN A 16 13.79 -5.29 11.11
CA GLN A 16 14.82 -4.29 10.88
C GLN A 16 16.23 -4.89 10.70
N LEU A 17 16.47 -6.10 11.18
CA LEU A 17 17.74 -6.82 10.97
C LEU A 17 17.94 -7.26 9.52
N ALA A 18 16.91 -7.27 8.70
CA ALA A 18 16.99 -7.63 7.27
C ALA A 18 17.67 -6.57 6.38
N GLY A 19 18.08 -5.43 6.95
CA GLY A 19 18.84 -4.35 6.30
C GLY A 19 18.00 -3.16 5.84
N ASN A 20 18.57 -1.97 6.01
CA ASN A 20 17.93 -0.66 5.84
C ASN A 20 17.65 -0.23 4.37
N LYS A 21 17.62 -1.12 3.41
CA LYS A 21 17.27 -0.75 2.04
C LYS A 21 15.79 -0.99 1.81
N GLN A 22 15.00 0.09 1.84
CA GLN A 22 13.55 0.12 1.57
C GLN A 22 13.17 -0.73 0.34
N GLU A 23 13.87 -0.56 -0.78
CA GLU A 23 13.65 -1.36 -1.99
C GLU A 23 13.84 -2.87 -1.77
N GLY A 24 14.67 -3.28 -0.82
CA GLY A 24 14.87 -4.70 -0.47
C GLY A 24 13.65 -5.27 0.21
N LEU A 25 13.06 -4.53 1.14
CA LEU A 25 11.88 -4.93 1.90
C LEU A 25 10.64 -5.04 1.01
N GLU A 26 10.39 -4.04 0.18
CA GLU A 26 9.28 -4.06 -0.78
C GLU A 26 9.36 -5.28 -1.71
N LYS A 27 10.54 -5.57 -2.26
CA LYS A 27 10.75 -6.77 -3.09
C LYS A 27 10.49 -8.07 -2.33
N ILE A 28 10.81 -8.11 -1.03
CA ILE A 28 10.53 -9.27 -0.17
C ILE A 28 9.02 -9.43 0.01
N VAL A 29 8.29 -8.35 0.32
CA VAL A 29 6.83 -8.37 0.45
C VAL A 29 6.18 -8.88 -0.82
N TYR A 30 6.53 -8.34 -1.99
CA TYR A 30 6.00 -8.82 -3.27
C TYR A 30 6.33 -10.29 -3.53
N MET A 31 7.56 -10.73 -3.26
CA MET A 31 7.95 -12.11 -3.48
C MET A 31 7.19 -13.06 -2.56
N LEU A 32 7.03 -12.70 -1.30
CA LEU A 32 6.32 -13.52 -0.31
C LEU A 32 4.83 -13.57 -0.63
N ALA A 33 4.20 -12.45 -0.93
CA ALA A 33 2.78 -12.38 -1.25
C ALA A 33 2.42 -13.07 -2.58
N ASN A 34 3.34 -13.15 -3.54
CA ASN A 34 3.11 -13.86 -4.80
C ASN A 34 3.12 -15.39 -4.64
N GLY A 35 3.56 -15.93 -3.51
CA GLY A 35 3.55 -17.37 -3.25
C GLY A 35 4.48 -18.21 -4.14
N THR A 36 5.40 -17.57 -4.89
CA THR A 36 6.27 -18.27 -5.84
C THR A 36 7.73 -17.82 -5.71
N GLY A 37 8.65 -18.79 -5.77
CA GLY A 37 10.09 -18.55 -5.77
C GLY A 37 10.59 -17.97 -7.09
N ARG A 38 11.86 -17.53 -7.09
CA ARG A 38 12.52 -17.09 -8.33
C ARG A 38 12.82 -18.28 -9.22
N SER A 39 12.51 -18.18 -10.51
CA SER A 39 12.99 -19.12 -11.52
C SER A 39 14.51 -19.07 -11.59
N ARG A 40 15.16 -20.23 -11.56
CA ARG A 40 16.60 -20.38 -11.71
C ARG A 40 16.91 -21.41 -12.77
N GLY A 41 17.95 -21.19 -13.56
CA GLY A 41 18.46 -22.20 -14.49
C GLY A 41 19.03 -23.41 -13.75
N SER A 42 18.84 -24.60 -14.29
CA SER A 42 19.53 -25.82 -13.86
C SER A 42 20.94 -25.86 -14.44
N LYS A 43 21.86 -26.52 -13.74
CA LYS A 43 23.24 -26.75 -14.24
C LYS A 43 23.26 -27.64 -15.51
N ASP A 44 22.22 -28.47 -15.68
CA ASP A 44 22.13 -29.44 -16.77
C ASP A 44 21.25 -28.92 -17.95
N GLY A 45 20.96 -27.62 -17.96
CA GLY A 45 20.07 -26.98 -18.93
C GLY A 45 18.59 -27.13 -18.54
N GLY A 46 17.81 -26.05 -18.72
CA GLY A 46 16.41 -25.98 -18.32
C GLY A 46 16.20 -25.15 -17.05
N LEU A 47 15.00 -25.18 -16.51
CA LEU A 47 14.59 -24.47 -15.30
C LEU A 47 14.58 -25.44 -14.10
N GLN A 48 15.02 -24.96 -12.94
CA GLN A 48 14.79 -25.67 -11.68
C GLN A 48 13.31 -25.65 -11.33
N GLU A 49 12.88 -26.68 -10.59
CA GLU A 49 11.50 -26.75 -10.09
C GLU A 49 11.17 -25.49 -9.27
N LEU A 50 10.06 -24.84 -9.61
CA LEU A 50 9.59 -23.62 -8.98
C LEU A 50 8.93 -23.98 -7.64
N ARG A 51 9.52 -23.54 -6.55
CA ARG A 51 8.91 -23.68 -5.22
C ARG A 51 7.77 -22.69 -5.07
N THR A 52 6.64 -23.17 -4.60
CA THR A 52 5.46 -22.39 -4.27
C THR A 52 5.15 -22.50 -2.78
N TRP A 53 4.38 -21.56 -2.26
CA TRP A 53 3.87 -21.57 -0.88
C TRP A 53 2.54 -20.82 -0.78
N ARG A 54 1.75 -21.18 0.22
CA ARG A 54 0.49 -20.53 0.61
C ARG A 54 0.55 -20.33 2.12
N SER A 55 1.28 -19.34 2.58
CA SER A 55 1.55 -19.13 3.99
C SER A 55 1.15 -17.74 4.41
N VAL A 56 0.57 -17.63 5.59
CA VAL A 56 0.47 -16.34 6.29
C VAL A 56 1.83 -16.02 6.89
N ILE A 57 2.27 -14.77 6.73
CA ILE A 57 3.54 -14.30 7.24
C ILE A 57 3.25 -13.31 8.36
N LEU A 58 3.72 -13.65 9.56
CA LEU A 58 3.64 -12.80 10.73
C LEU A 58 5.01 -12.15 10.91
N ALA A 59 5.04 -10.81 10.92
CA ALA A 59 6.29 -10.08 11.10
C ALA A 59 6.15 -9.07 12.24
N THR A 60 7.16 -9.02 13.12
CA THR A 60 7.28 -7.98 14.13
C THR A 60 8.29 -6.92 13.70
N GLY A 61 8.18 -5.70 14.22
CA GLY A 61 9.11 -4.62 13.94
C GLY A 61 8.69 -3.32 14.61
N GLU A 62 9.67 -2.45 14.83
CA GLU A 62 9.46 -1.14 15.45
C GLU A 62 8.90 -0.08 14.50
N GLU A 63 9.08 -0.28 13.18
CA GLU A 63 8.60 0.64 12.15
C GLU A 63 7.62 -0.05 11.20
N PRO A 64 6.63 0.67 10.63
CA PRO A 64 5.73 0.12 9.64
C PRO A 64 6.48 -0.35 8.37
N ILE A 65 5.94 -1.37 7.70
CA ILE A 65 6.47 -1.87 6.43
C ILE A 65 6.15 -0.89 5.30
N GLY A 66 4.92 -0.37 5.29
CA GLY A 66 4.50 0.70 4.39
C GLY A 66 5.01 2.04 4.88
N LYS A 67 5.89 2.70 4.10
CA LYS A 67 6.27 4.11 4.33
C LYS A 67 5.45 5.00 3.41
N ALA A 68 5.39 6.30 3.73
CA ALA A 68 4.66 7.30 2.95
C ALA A 68 4.94 7.25 1.44
N ASN A 69 6.12 6.80 1.01
CA ASN A 69 6.53 6.68 -0.39
C ASN A 69 6.50 5.23 -0.91
N SER A 70 5.94 4.29 -0.15
CA SER A 70 5.83 2.90 -0.62
C SER A 70 4.85 2.79 -1.77
N GLN A 71 5.17 1.90 -2.73
CA GLN A 71 4.24 1.63 -3.82
C GLN A 71 2.92 1.06 -3.25
N THR A 72 1.78 1.54 -3.73
CA THR A 72 0.42 1.10 -3.34
C THR A 72 0.29 -0.42 -3.26
N GLY A 73 1.01 -1.15 -4.11
CA GLY A 73 0.98 -2.61 -4.11
C GLY A 73 1.66 -3.28 -2.91
N VAL A 74 2.47 -2.57 -2.11
CA VAL A 74 3.05 -3.08 -0.84
C VAL A 74 2.01 -2.95 0.26
N SER A 75 1.42 -1.77 0.43
CA SER A 75 0.40 -1.52 1.45
C SER A 75 -0.80 -2.46 1.31
N THR A 76 -1.23 -2.76 0.08
CA THR A 76 -2.37 -3.67 -0.16
C THR A 76 -2.11 -5.13 0.20
N ARG A 77 -0.88 -5.52 0.50
CA ARG A 77 -0.48 -6.91 0.83
C ARG A 77 -0.11 -7.12 2.28
N VAL A 78 -0.13 -6.06 3.07
CA VAL A 78 0.28 -6.07 4.47
C VAL A 78 -0.87 -5.52 5.31
N LEU A 79 -1.31 -6.30 6.29
CA LEU A 79 -2.14 -5.81 7.38
C LEU A 79 -1.20 -5.37 8.50
N GLU A 80 -1.14 -4.09 8.79
CA GLU A 80 -0.36 -3.56 9.89
C GLU A 80 -1.27 -3.33 11.08
N VAL A 81 -0.90 -3.91 12.23
CA VAL A 81 -1.54 -3.67 13.51
C VAL A 81 -0.54 -2.93 14.38
N VAL A 82 -0.94 -1.77 14.87
CA VAL A 82 -0.07 -0.89 15.67
C VAL A 82 -0.54 -0.90 17.11
N GLY A 83 0.41 -1.00 18.03
CA GLY A 83 0.14 -0.95 19.45
C GLY A 83 0.99 -1.93 20.25
N ALA A 84 0.96 -1.78 21.57
CA ALA A 84 1.57 -2.72 22.47
C ALA A 84 0.59 -3.89 22.72
N PRO A 85 1.00 -5.16 22.53
CA PRO A 85 0.12 -6.30 22.72
C PRO A 85 -0.19 -6.57 24.21
N PHE A 86 0.55 -5.94 25.13
CA PHE A 86 0.41 -6.08 26.56
C PHE A 86 0.46 -4.72 27.25
N GLU A 87 -0.29 -4.59 28.33
CA GLU A 87 -0.35 -3.36 29.12
C GLU A 87 0.93 -3.15 29.97
N ASP A 88 1.58 -4.25 30.38
CA ASP A 88 2.78 -4.21 31.21
C ASP A 88 3.74 -5.38 30.95
N GLU A 89 4.98 -5.24 31.41
CA GLU A 89 6.05 -6.23 31.25
C GLU A 89 5.77 -7.56 31.98
N ALA A 90 5.04 -7.52 33.10
CA ALA A 90 4.73 -8.73 33.90
C ALA A 90 3.76 -9.60 33.11
N SER A 91 2.72 -9.04 32.53
CA SER A 91 1.75 -9.74 31.69
C SER A 91 2.42 -10.33 30.43
N ALA A 92 3.33 -9.59 29.81
CA ALA A 92 4.11 -10.08 28.67
C ALA A 92 5.00 -11.27 29.06
N SER A 93 5.67 -11.19 30.21
CA SER A 93 6.55 -12.25 30.72
C SER A 93 5.76 -13.50 31.06
N ASP A 94 4.61 -13.39 31.76
CA ASP A 94 3.75 -14.50 32.08
C ASP A 94 3.22 -15.20 30.83
N MET A 95 2.70 -14.43 29.86
CA MET A 95 2.24 -14.97 28.59
C MET A 95 3.35 -15.74 27.87
N HIS A 96 4.57 -15.20 27.85
CA HIS A 96 5.71 -15.86 27.21
C HIS A 96 6.03 -17.21 27.88
N GLN A 97 6.00 -17.27 29.23
CA GLN A 97 6.18 -18.53 29.99
C GLN A 97 5.06 -19.51 29.70
N GLN A 98 3.80 -19.08 29.75
CA GLN A 98 2.65 -19.95 29.49
C GLN A 98 2.67 -20.49 28.06
N ALA A 99 3.01 -19.67 27.07
CA ALA A 99 3.14 -20.10 25.70
C ALA A 99 4.23 -21.17 25.53
N ALA A 100 5.37 -21.04 26.21
CA ALA A 100 6.45 -22.01 26.15
C ALA A 100 6.07 -23.36 26.76
N LEU A 101 5.25 -23.36 27.82
CA LEU A 101 4.80 -24.57 28.49
C LEU A 101 3.62 -25.24 27.79
N ASN A 102 2.76 -24.50 27.12
CA ASN A 102 1.47 -24.95 26.61
C ASN A 102 1.38 -24.91 25.08
N CYS A 103 2.50 -24.74 24.36
CA CYS A 103 2.50 -24.72 22.91
C CYS A 103 2.19 -26.08 22.27
N GLY A 104 1.62 -26.05 21.04
CA GLY A 104 1.43 -27.23 20.19
C GLY A 104 0.08 -27.97 20.37
N TRP A 105 -0.77 -27.58 21.32
CA TRP A 105 -2.06 -28.25 21.52
C TRP A 105 -3.19 -27.70 20.65
N ALA A 106 -3.33 -26.39 20.56
CA ALA A 106 -4.44 -25.76 19.88
C ALA A 106 -4.45 -26.01 18.35
N GLY A 107 -3.27 -26.09 17.73
CA GLY A 107 -3.16 -26.27 16.28
C GLY A 107 -3.82 -27.53 15.74
N PRO A 108 -3.48 -28.73 16.25
CA PRO A 108 -4.12 -29.98 15.84
C PRO A 108 -5.64 -30.01 16.08
N GLU A 109 -6.09 -29.51 17.23
CA GLU A 109 -7.51 -29.38 17.53
C GLU A 109 -8.25 -28.49 16.55
N PHE A 110 -7.69 -27.33 16.26
CA PHE A 110 -8.28 -26.40 15.31
C PHE A 110 -8.32 -26.95 13.88
N ILE A 111 -7.27 -27.64 13.43
CA ILE A 111 -7.26 -28.30 12.12
C ILE A 111 -8.35 -29.40 12.06
N GLN A 112 -8.49 -30.21 13.11
CA GLN A 112 -9.53 -31.22 13.15
C GLN A 112 -10.92 -30.59 13.10
N TYR A 113 -11.12 -29.50 13.86
CA TYR A 113 -12.37 -28.76 13.84
C TYR A 113 -12.71 -28.23 12.43
N ILE A 114 -11.75 -27.67 11.70
CA ILE A 114 -11.93 -27.20 10.32
C ILE A 114 -12.35 -28.35 9.40
N LEU A 115 -11.68 -29.51 9.51
CA LEU A 115 -11.99 -30.70 8.69
C LEU A 115 -13.39 -31.24 8.97
N ASP A 116 -13.79 -31.25 10.24
CA ASP A 116 -15.11 -31.73 10.66
C ASP A 116 -16.22 -30.75 10.30
N TYR A 117 -15.92 -29.42 10.31
CA TYR A 117 -16.86 -28.36 9.94
C TYR A 117 -17.23 -28.42 8.45
N GLY A 118 -16.25 -28.72 7.59
CA GLY A 118 -16.41 -28.96 6.18
C GLY A 118 -16.31 -27.70 5.30
N ASP A 119 -15.74 -27.89 4.12
CA ASP A 119 -15.38 -26.81 3.20
C ASP A 119 -16.57 -25.92 2.84
N GLN A 120 -17.74 -26.50 2.54
CA GLN A 120 -18.91 -25.71 2.13
C GLN A 120 -19.42 -24.80 3.24
N ALA A 121 -19.45 -25.29 4.48
CA ALA A 121 -19.88 -24.50 5.61
C ALA A 121 -18.92 -23.32 5.89
N ILE A 122 -17.61 -23.55 5.71
CA ILE A 122 -16.59 -22.50 5.83
C ILE A 122 -16.78 -21.44 4.74
N ILE A 123 -17.01 -21.84 3.49
CA ILE A 123 -17.25 -20.93 2.37
C ILE A 123 -18.49 -20.07 2.60
N ASP A 124 -19.57 -20.68 3.06
CA ASP A 124 -20.82 -19.99 3.34
C ASP A 124 -20.66 -18.96 4.47
N GLU A 125 -20.03 -19.37 5.59
CA GLU A 125 -19.76 -18.49 6.72
C GLU A 125 -18.77 -17.37 6.34
N TYR A 126 -17.74 -17.67 5.53
CA TYR A 126 -16.84 -16.65 5.00
C TYR A 126 -17.57 -15.61 4.16
N ALA A 127 -18.51 -16.03 3.33
CA ALA A 127 -19.28 -15.09 2.51
C ALA A 127 -20.10 -14.11 3.36
N GLU A 128 -20.68 -14.59 4.48
CA GLU A 128 -21.38 -13.73 5.44
C GLU A 128 -20.45 -12.75 6.16
N VAL A 129 -19.29 -13.23 6.62
CA VAL A 129 -18.26 -12.38 7.25
C VAL A 129 -17.77 -11.34 6.27
N LEU A 130 -17.43 -11.75 5.04
CA LEU A 130 -16.93 -10.84 4.00
C LEU A 130 -17.93 -9.71 3.67
N ALA A 131 -19.23 -10.02 3.63
CA ALA A 131 -20.27 -9.02 3.40
C ALA A 131 -20.28 -7.96 4.54
N ARG A 132 -20.22 -8.41 5.80
CA ARG A 132 -20.16 -7.51 6.98
C ARG A 132 -18.91 -6.63 6.97
N ILE A 133 -17.74 -7.21 6.64
CA ILE A 133 -16.50 -6.44 6.60
C ILE A 133 -16.52 -5.41 5.45
N ARG A 134 -17.14 -5.74 4.31
CA ARG A 134 -17.34 -4.75 3.24
C ARG A 134 -18.17 -3.55 3.68
N ASP A 135 -19.23 -3.81 4.43
CA ASP A 135 -20.07 -2.74 4.96
C ASP A 135 -19.31 -1.84 5.95
N LEU A 136 -18.42 -2.42 6.77
CA LEU A 136 -17.56 -1.67 7.70
C LEU A 136 -16.49 -0.85 6.98
N MET A 137 -15.84 -1.42 5.97
CA MET A 137 -14.73 -0.78 5.26
C MET A 137 -15.17 0.15 4.12
N GLY A 138 -16.44 0.10 3.69
CA GLY A 138 -16.94 0.92 2.59
C GLY A 138 -16.22 0.65 1.27
N THR A 139 -15.79 1.71 0.59
CA THR A 139 -15.10 1.64 -0.71
C THR A 139 -13.60 1.36 -0.60
N HIS A 140 -13.09 1.13 0.61
CA HIS A 140 -11.68 0.92 0.87
C HIS A 140 -11.15 -0.40 0.29
N ASN A 141 -9.86 -0.51 0.23
CA ASN A 141 -9.05 -1.54 -0.42
C ASN A 141 -9.58 -2.98 -0.29
N GLY A 142 -10.10 -3.52 -1.39
CA GLY A 142 -10.70 -4.87 -1.42
C GLY A 142 -9.74 -6.02 -1.00
N SER A 143 -8.42 -5.82 -1.11
CA SER A 143 -7.43 -6.80 -0.63
C SER A 143 -7.41 -6.87 0.90
N HIS A 144 -7.49 -5.73 1.58
CA HIS A 144 -7.59 -5.66 3.04
C HIS A 144 -8.92 -6.22 3.51
N THR A 145 -10.02 -5.91 2.84
CA THR A 145 -11.35 -6.44 3.17
C THR A 145 -11.35 -7.97 3.23
N ALA A 146 -10.77 -8.63 2.23
CA ALA A 146 -10.69 -10.09 2.19
C ALA A 146 -9.77 -10.66 3.29
N ALA A 147 -8.65 -9.99 3.56
CA ALA A 147 -7.71 -10.40 4.60
C ALA A 147 -8.33 -10.25 6.01
N VAL A 148 -8.98 -9.12 6.31
CA VAL A 148 -9.70 -8.91 7.57
C VAL A 148 -10.82 -9.94 7.74
N ALA A 149 -11.60 -10.19 6.70
CA ALA A 149 -12.67 -11.21 6.74
C ALA A 149 -12.11 -12.60 7.06
N THR A 150 -10.94 -12.95 6.55
CA THR A 150 -10.29 -14.24 6.85
C THR A 150 -9.86 -14.32 8.31
N VAL A 151 -9.28 -13.24 8.86
CA VAL A 151 -8.86 -13.19 10.27
C VAL A 151 -10.08 -13.27 11.19
N VAL A 152 -11.13 -12.51 10.90
CA VAL A 152 -12.38 -12.51 11.68
C VAL A 152 -13.07 -13.87 11.68
N LEU A 153 -13.14 -14.55 10.52
CA LEU A 153 -13.68 -15.90 10.47
C LEU A 153 -12.84 -16.88 11.27
N ALA A 154 -11.52 -16.82 11.17
CA ALA A 154 -10.61 -17.69 11.92
C ALA A 154 -10.77 -17.49 13.42
N ASP A 155 -10.94 -16.25 13.88
CA ASP A 155 -11.19 -15.92 15.28
C ASP A 155 -12.53 -16.51 15.79
N GLN A 156 -13.62 -16.34 15.05
CA GLN A 156 -14.91 -16.98 15.37
C GLN A 156 -14.81 -18.50 15.50
N MET A 157 -14.09 -19.13 14.58
CA MET A 157 -13.91 -20.58 14.58
C MET A 157 -13.02 -21.03 15.74
N LEU A 158 -11.96 -20.24 16.05
CA LEU A 158 -11.06 -20.51 17.17
C LEU A 158 -11.79 -20.40 18.50
N SER A 159 -12.59 -19.36 18.70
CA SER A 159 -13.37 -19.13 19.92
C SER A 159 -14.33 -20.29 20.19
N ARG A 160 -15.02 -20.76 19.16
CA ARG A 160 -15.88 -21.95 19.28
C ARG A 160 -15.10 -23.24 19.58
N CYS A 161 -13.99 -23.44 18.89
CA CYS A 161 -13.22 -24.69 18.98
C CYS A 161 -12.42 -24.81 20.28
N ILE A 162 -11.67 -23.77 20.63
CA ILE A 162 -10.69 -23.83 21.74
C ILE A 162 -11.28 -23.30 23.03
N PHE A 163 -12.08 -22.24 23.00
CA PHE A 163 -12.66 -21.64 24.21
C PHE A 163 -14.05 -22.17 24.51
N GLY A 164 -14.67 -22.94 23.60
CA GLY A 164 -15.97 -23.56 23.79
C GLY A 164 -17.13 -22.58 23.84
N GLU A 165 -16.96 -21.41 23.22
CA GLU A 165 -17.99 -20.39 23.15
C GLU A 165 -19.13 -20.80 22.22
N ASP A 166 -20.32 -20.31 22.53
CA ASP A 166 -21.43 -20.44 21.59
C ASP A 166 -21.23 -19.53 20.37
N THR A 167 -21.95 -19.86 19.28
CA THR A 167 -21.79 -19.16 17.98
C THR A 167 -22.07 -17.67 18.05
N GLU A 168 -23.02 -17.23 18.89
CA GLU A 168 -23.37 -15.81 18.97
C GLU A 168 -22.33 -15.01 19.73
N THR A 169 -21.82 -15.56 20.84
CA THR A 169 -20.73 -14.95 21.62
C THR A 169 -19.47 -14.82 20.77
N ALA A 170 -19.03 -15.89 20.12
CA ALA A 170 -17.87 -15.88 19.22
C ALA A 170 -18.01 -14.87 18.09
N ARG A 171 -19.24 -14.74 17.54
CA ARG A 171 -19.54 -13.75 16.50
C ARG A 171 -19.47 -12.32 17.00
N MET A 172 -19.97 -12.02 18.19
CA MET A 172 -19.93 -10.68 18.76
C MET A 172 -18.50 -10.23 19.07
N GLU A 173 -17.69 -11.11 19.64
CA GLU A 173 -16.27 -10.81 19.95
C GLU A 173 -15.46 -10.57 18.68
N ALA A 174 -15.58 -11.44 17.69
CA ALA A 174 -14.92 -11.29 16.42
C ALA A 174 -15.38 -10.02 15.67
N GLN A 175 -16.65 -9.61 15.81
CA GLN A 175 -17.15 -8.35 15.28
C GLN A 175 -16.50 -7.15 15.97
N HIS A 176 -16.29 -7.21 17.27
CA HIS A 176 -15.56 -6.15 17.99
C HIS A 176 -14.11 -6.03 17.50
N MET A 177 -13.42 -7.16 17.37
CA MET A 177 -12.07 -7.19 16.79
C MET A 177 -12.06 -6.60 15.35
N ALA A 178 -13.05 -6.95 14.53
CA ALA A 178 -13.18 -6.40 13.17
C ALA A 178 -13.27 -4.87 13.17
N VAL A 179 -14.08 -4.30 14.08
CA VAL A 179 -14.21 -2.83 14.22
C VAL A 179 -12.87 -2.20 14.61
N CYS A 180 -12.13 -2.80 15.55
CA CYS A 180 -10.82 -2.29 15.94
C CYS A 180 -9.82 -2.32 14.77
N ILE A 181 -9.70 -3.46 14.08
CA ILE A 181 -8.77 -3.59 12.95
C ILE A 181 -9.14 -2.62 11.81
N THR A 182 -10.42 -2.48 11.50
CA THR A 182 -10.83 -1.57 10.42
C THR A 182 -10.64 -0.10 10.79
N ALA A 183 -10.79 0.28 12.05
CA ALA A 183 -10.48 1.61 12.55
C ALA A 183 -8.97 1.91 12.45
N ASP A 184 -8.12 0.97 12.90
CA ASP A 184 -6.67 1.11 12.79
C ASP A 184 -6.22 1.25 11.33
N LEU A 185 -6.81 0.47 10.42
CA LEU A 185 -6.51 0.57 8.99
C LEU A 185 -6.94 1.91 8.40
N ALA A 186 -8.07 2.45 8.81
CA ALA A 186 -8.54 3.76 8.37
C ALA A 186 -7.64 4.90 8.87
N GLU A 187 -7.13 4.82 10.10
CA GLU A 187 -6.15 5.79 10.63
C GLU A 187 -4.79 5.72 9.91
N GLN A 188 -4.43 4.55 9.38
CA GLN A 188 -3.19 4.33 8.64
C GLN A 188 -3.33 4.63 7.15
N GLU A 189 -4.52 5.00 6.70
CA GLU A 189 -4.76 5.33 5.30
C GLU A 189 -3.88 6.51 4.90
N GLN A 190 -2.88 6.20 4.10
CA GLN A 190 -2.02 7.22 3.54
C GLN A 190 -2.75 7.92 2.39
N PRO A 191 -2.59 9.23 2.24
CA PRO A 191 -3.08 9.93 1.06
C PRO A 191 -2.67 9.20 -0.21
N ASP A 192 -3.49 9.26 -1.25
CA ASP A 192 -3.15 8.68 -2.55
C ASP A 192 -1.72 9.08 -2.94
N VAL A 193 -0.95 8.12 -3.46
CA VAL A 193 0.43 8.35 -3.94
C VAL A 193 0.51 9.53 -4.90
N ASN A 194 -0.56 9.79 -5.66
CA ASN A 194 -0.63 10.93 -6.55
C ASN A 194 -0.88 12.25 -5.81
N GLU A 195 -1.67 12.25 -4.74
CA GLU A 195 -1.84 13.40 -3.84
C GLU A 195 -0.53 13.71 -3.12
N GLN A 196 0.16 12.68 -2.63
CA GLN A 196 1.51 12.83 -2.07
C GLN A 196 2.49 13.40 -3.08
N ALA A 197 2.40 12.99 -4.37
CA ALA A 197 3.23 13.54 -5.42
C ALA A 197 2.90 15.01 -5.72
N ALA A 198 1.62 15.41 -5.67
CA ALA A 198 1.20 16.81 -5.82
C ALA A 198 1.73 17.67 -4.67
N GLN A 199 1.57 17.20 -3.43
CA GLN A 199 2.13 17.88 -2.25
C GLN A 199 3.66 17.99 -2.34
N TYR A 200 4.34 16.89 -2.72
CA TYR A 200 5.79 16.91 -2.93
C TYR A 200 6.22 17.95 -3.97
N ILE A 201 5.50 18.10 -5.09
CA ILE A 201 5.79 19.11 -6.09
C ILE A 201 5.63 20.52 -5.49
N SER A 202 4.55 20.75 -4.72
CA SER A 202 4.31 22.04 -4.05
C SER A 202 5.43 22.41 -3.10
N ASP A 203 5.83 21.46 -2.22
CA ASP A 203 6.91 21.66 -1.25
C ASP A 203 8.25 21.85 -1.95
N TRP A 204 8.50 21.08 -3.03
CA TRP A 204 9.71 21.21 -3.82
C TRP A 204 9.81 22.57 -4.50
N ILE A 205 8.71 23.11 -5.07
CA ILE A 205 8.67 24.46 -5.65
C ILE A 205 8.97 25.50 -4.57
N SER A 206 8.34 25.39 -3.40
CA SER A 206 8.52 26.30 -2.27
C SER A 206 9.96 26.30 -1.78
N THR A 207 10.56 25.14 -1.60
CA THR A 207 11.96 24.98 -1.17
C THR A 207 12.94 25.53 -2.20
N ASN A 208 12.62 25.43 -3.49
CA ASN A 208 13.47 25.86 -4.59
C ASN A 208 13.02 27.20 -5.21
N ASN A 209 12.27 28.02 -4.47
CA ASN A 209 11.68 29.26 -4.99
C ASN A 209 12.71 30.20 -5.66
N ASN A 210 13.94 30.22 -5.17
CA ASN A 210 15.04 31.03 -5.75
C ASN A 210 15.34 30.69 -7.22
N TYR A 211 15.04 29.46 -7.68
CA TYR A 211 15.22 29.02 -9.07
C TYR A 211 14.04 29.39 -9.98
N PHE A 212 12.98 29.96 -9.42
CA PHE A 212 11.78 30.42 -10.14
C PHE A 212 11.68 31.95 -10.23
N THR A 213 12.50 32.69 -9.50
CA THR A 213 12.47 34.16 -9.47
C THR A 213 13.47 34.78 -10.45
N ASP A 214 13.09 35.92 -11.06
CA ASP A 214 13.95 36.63 -12.01
C ASP A 214 15.16 37.33 -11.36
N THR A 215 15.12 37.53 -10.05
CA THR A 215 16.19 38.19 -9.26
C THR A 215 17.29 37.23 -8.83
N SER A 216 17.22 35.96 -9.21
CA SER A 216 18.21 34.96 -8.84
C SER A 216 19.56 35.23 -9.51
N THR A 217 20.62 35.36 -8.71
CA THR A 217 22.01 35.37 -9.15
C THR A 217 22.52 33.98 -9.52
N ILE A 218 21.68 32.96 -9.41
CA ILE A 218 21.98 31.56 -9.70
C ILE A 218 21.84 31.32 -11.20
N GLY A 219 22.87 30.82 -11.84
CA GLY A 219 22.93 30.64 -13.31
C GLY A 219 21.95 29.60 -13.86
N GLN A 220 21.39 28.70 -13.02
CA GLN A 220 20.43 27.68 -13.43
C GLN A 220 19.03 28.05 -12.94
N ARG A 221 18.05 28.01 -13.84
CA ARG A 221 16.63 28.29 -13.54
C ARG A 221 15.80 27.03 -13.78
N TYR A 222 14.86 26.76 -12.87
CA TYR A 222 13.93 25.63 -12.96
C TYR A 222 12.64 26.00 -13.70
N GLY A 223 12.31 27.30 -13.70
CA GLY A 223 11.11 27.82 -14.30
C GLY A 223 10.80 29.25 -13.91
N CYS A 224 9.53 29.61 -13.92
CA CYS A 224 9.00 30.87 -13.38
C CYS A 224 7.62 30.66 -12.77
N ILE A 225 7.22 31.55 -11.88
CA ILE A 225 5.88 31.59 -11.29
C ILE A 225 5.20 32.88 -11.74
N GLU A 226 4.00 32.75 -12.32
CA GLU A 226 3.19 33.89 -12.76
C GLU A 226 1.71 33.60 -12.45
N ASP A 227 1.03 34.53 -11.85
CA ASP A 227 -0.41 34.48 -11.55
C ASP A 227 -0.89 33.17 -10.90
N GLY A 228 -0.18 32.67 -9.88
CA GLY A 228 -0.50 31.43 -9.20
C GLY A 228 -0.14 30.15 -9.95
N THR A 229 0.42 30.27 -11.15
CA THR A 229 0.84 29.11 -11.96
C THR A 229 2.37 28.98 -11.97
N ALA A 230 2.87 27.80 -11.65
CA ALA A 230 4.27 27.43 -11.78
C ALA A 230 4.54 26.87 -13.18
N PHE A 231 5.40 27.53 -13.95
CA PHE A 231 5.89 27.05 -15.23
C PHE A 231 7.24 26.38 -15.02
N ILE A 232 7.30 25.06 -15.17
CA ILE A 232 8.44 24.22 -14.79
C ILE A 232 9.06 23.58 -16.02
N LEU A 233 10.40 23.52 -16.08
CA LEU A 233 11.09 22.78 -17.13
C LEU A 233 10.84 21.28 -16.99
N PRO A 234 10.37 20.55 -18.05
CA PRO A 234 9.95 19.16 -17.93
C PRO A 234 11.01 18.20 -17.43
N THR A 235 12.28 18.41 -17.80
CA THR A 235 13.41 17.61 -17.34
C THR A 235 13.64 17.76 -15.84
N ILE A 236 13.56 18.98 -15.34
CA ILE A 236 13.75 19.31 -13.93
C ILE A 236 12.64 18.71 -13.08
N LEU A 237 11.37 18.83 -13.51
CA LEU A 237 10.25 18.22 -12.78
C LEU A 237 10.35 16.69 -12.77
N ARG A 238 10.79 16.09 -13.88
CA ARG A 238 11.00 14.64 -13.94
C ARG A 238 12.06 14.19 -12.93
N GLU A 239 13.22 14.84 -12.92
CA GLU A 239 14.30 14.53 -11.98
C GLU A 239 13.85 14.70 -10.52
N ALA A 240 13.06 15.76 -10.23
CA ALA A 240 12.52 15.98 -8.91
C ALA A 240 11.58 14.85 -8.47
N LEU A 241 10.62 14.46 -9.31
CA LEU A 241 9.69 13.38 -9.03
C LEU A 241 10.40 12.02 -8.86
N GLU A 242 11.33 11.68 -9.76
CA GLU A 242 12.12 10.45 -9.67
C GLU A 242 12.96 10.41 -8.38
N LYS A 243 13.54 11.54 -7.97
CA LYS A 243 14.26 11.66 -6.70
C LYS A 243 13.33 11.52 -5.48
N GLY A 244 12.09 11.99 -5.58
CA GLY A 244 11.04 11.80 -4.57
C GLY A 244 10.45 10.38 -4.55
N GLY A 245 10.85 9.50 -5.49
CA GLY A 245 10.32 8.15 -5.58
C GLY A 245 9.01 8.02 -6.36
N PHE A 246 8.57 9.09 -7.04
CA PHE A 246 7.32 9.12 -7.78
C PHE A 246 7.50 8.81 -9.27
N SER A 247 6.53 8.12 -9.86
CA SER A 247 6.51 7.86 -11.30
C SER A 247 6.06 9.10 -12.07
N TYR A 248 6.97 9.77 -12.78
CA TYR A 248 6.67 10.94 -13.59
C TYR A 248 5.44 10.74 -14.49
N ARG A 249 5.33 9.61 -15.19
CA ARG A 249 4.22 9.34 -16.10
C ARG A 249 2.88 9.23 -15.37
N LYS A 250 2.84 8.47 -14.27
CA LYS A 250 1.60 8.30 -13.49
C LYS A 250 1.16 9.61 -12.86
N THR A 251 2.10 10.33 -12.24
CA THR A 251 1.83 11.63 -11.63
C THR A 251 1.32 12.64 -12.67
N MET A 252 1.96 12.74 -13.84
CA MET A 252 1.51 13.68 -14.88
C MET A 252 0.13 13.35 -15.45
N ASN A 253 -0.20 12.06 -15.61
CA ASN A 253 -1.54 11.65 -16.02
C ASN A 253 -2.59 12.11 -15.00
N TRP A 254 -2.35 11.79 -13.73
CA TRP A 254 -3.26 12.14 -12.65
C TRP A 254 -3.43 13.66 -12.48
N LEU A 255 -2.32 14.43 -12.52
CA LEU A 255 -2.38 15.89 -12.44
C LEU A 255 -3.18 16.48 -13.62
N ALA A 256 -3.11 15.85 -14.78
CA ALA A 256 -3.87 16.27 -15.95
C ALA A 256 -5.36 15.92 -15.84
N GLU A 257 -5.69 14.72 -15.36
CA GLU A 257 -7.07 14.29 -15.07
C GLU A 257 -7.74 15.22 -14.05
N LYS A 258 -7.02 15.61 -13.01
CA LYS A 258 -7.47 16.57 -11.99
C LYS A 258 -7.39 18.05 -12.44
N GLN A 259 -6.98 18.32 -13.68
CA GLN A 259 -6.81 19.67 -14.25
C GLN A 259 -5.83 20.57 -13.47
N ILE A 260 -4.95 19.96 -12.68
CA ILE A 260 -3.90 20.66 -11.94
C ILE A 260 -2.80 21.17 -12.88
N VAL A 261 -2.55 20.43 -13.98
CA VAL A 261 -1.65 20.86 -15.05
C VAL A 261 -2.40 21.16 -16.33
N GLN A 262 -1.94 22.19 -17.06
CA GLN A 262 -2.53 22.55 -18.34
C GLN A 262 -2.09 21.57 -19.43
N ILE A 263 -3.04 21.18 -20.28
CA ILE A 263 -2.82 20.31 -21.43
C ILE A 263 -2.91 21.16 -22.71
N ASP A 264 -1.98 20.97 -23.65
CA ASP A 264 -2.07 21.63 -24.97
C ASP A 264 -3.23 21.02 -25.80
N PRO A 265 -3.70 21.68 -26.87
CA PRO A 265 -4.77 21.15 -27.72
C PRO A 265 -4.46 19.79 -28.39
N ARG A 266 -3.23 19.30 -28.29
CA ARG A 266 -2.79 17.98 -28.79
C ARG A 266 -2.64 16.95 -27.69
N GLY A 267 -3.14 17.22 -26.50
CA GLY A 267 -3.07 16.30 -25.34
C GLY A 267 -1.71 16.20 -24.67
N LYS A 268 -0.78 17.16 -24.90
CA LYS A 268 0.53 17.14 -24.26
C LYS A 268 0.54 17.98 -22.99
N TYR A 269 1.25 17.51 -21.97
CA TYR A 269 1.44 18.21 -20.68
C TYR A 269 2.40 19.41 -20.75
N GLN A 270 2.78 19.84 -21.94
CA GLN A 270 3.76 20.90 -22.16
C GLN A 270 3.16 22.00 -23.02
N ILE A 271 3.13 23.20 -22.47
CA ILE A 271 2.72 24.39 -23.18
C ILE A 271 3.96 25.21 -23.59
N VAL A 272 3.82 26.05 -24.61
CA VAL A 272 4.89 26.96 -25.05
C VAL A 272 4.79 28.27 -24.26
N LYS A 273 5.81 28.59 -23.50
CA LYS A 273 5.94 29.84 -22.73
C LYS A 273 7.21 30.58 -23.16
N LYS A 274 7.15 31.91 -23.18
CA LYS A 274 8.35 32.75 -23.38
C LYS A 274 9.15 32.76 -22.05
N PHE A 275 10.34 32.18 -22.08
CA PHE A 275 11.22 32.09 -20.93
C PHE A 275 12.66 32.48 -21.32
N GLY A 276 13.24 33.45 -20.60
CA GLY A 276 14.56 34.00 -20.96
C GLY A 276 14.60 34.59 -22.37
N GLY A 277 13.50 35.19 -22.84
CA GLY A 277 13.38 35.81 -24.17
C GLY A 277 13.15 34.81 -25.32
N ARG A 278 13.08 33.50 -25.07
CA ARG A 278 12.88 32.43 -26.07
C ARG A 278 11.63 31.61 -25.78
N PRO A 279 10.97 31.06 -26.82
CA PRO A 279 9.87 30.12 -26.61
C PRO A 279 10.44 28.78 -26.07
N VAL A 280 9.96 28.33 -24.90
CA VAL A 280 10.37 27.10 -24.27
C VAL A 280 9.11 26.29 -23.94
N ARG A 281 9.18 24.97 -24.06
CA ARG A 281 8.11 24.07 -23.61
C ARG A 281 8.23 23.86 -22.13
N MET A 282 7.16 24.14 -21.39
CA MET A 282 7.12 24.08 -19.94
C MET A 282 5.84 23.38 -19.48
N ILE A 283 5.87 22.80 -18.30
CA ILE A 283 4.69 22.28 -17.60
C ILE A 283 4.12 23.45 -16.80
N ALA A 284 2.83 23.74 -17.00
CA ALA A 284 2.12 24.76 -16.23
C ALA A 284 1.26 24.06 -15.18
N ALA A 285 1.61 24.21 -13.92
CA ALA A 285 0.92 23.65 -12.78
C ALA A 285 0.31 24.76 -11.93
N ASP A 286 -0.95 24.60 -11.54
CA ASP A 286 -1.65 25.49 -10.64
C ASP A 286 -1.19 25.21 -9.21
N LEU A 287 -0.70 26.24 -8.51
CA LEU A 287 -0.13 26.13 -7.17
C LEU A 287 -1.18 25.87 -6.08
N GLU A 288 -2.38 26.41 -6.25
CA GLU A 288 -3.48 26.21 -5.29
C GLU A 288 -4.02 24.78 -5.38
N LEU A 289 -4.23 24.29 -6.61
CA LEU A 289 -4.69 22.93 -6.88
C LEU A 289 -3.62 21.87 -6.54
N LEU A 290 -2.33 22.20 -6.60
CA LEU A 290 -1.28 21.31 -6.13
C LEU A 290 -1.34 21.09 -4.61
N GLN A 291 -1.71 22.13 -3.85
CA GLN A 291 -1.84 22.05 -2.39
C GLN A 291 -3.16 21.41 -1.96
N ASN A 292 -4.21 21.65 -2.72
CA ASN A 292 -5.56 21.18 -2.43
C ASN A 292 -6.15 20.56 -3.72
N PRO A 293 -5.76 19.32 -4.05
CA PRO A 293 -6.32 18.62 -5.22
C PRO A 293 -7.84 18.46 -5.10
N PRO A 294 -8.59 18.61 -6.19
CA PRO A 294 -10.04 18.43 -6.15
C PRO A 294 -10.41 16.97 -5.87
N ASP A 295 -11.43 16.77 -5.00
CA ASP A 295 -11.98 15.45 -4.68
C ASP A 295 -12.54 14.73 -5.92
N ASP A 296 -12.69 13.40 -5.84
CA ASP A 296 -13.22 12.57 -6.95
C ASP A 296 -14.74 12.70 -7.18
N GLU A 297 -15.45 13.46 -6.36
CA GLU A 297 -16.89 13.67 -6.50
C GLU A 297 -17.19 14.61 -7.69
N GLY A 298 -17.31 14.04 -8.87
CA GLY A 298 -17.94 14.77 -9.98
C GLY A 298 -17.34 14.64 -11.38
N PHE A 299 -16.40 13.76 -11.64
CA PHE A 299 -15.90 13.58 -13.01
C PHE A 299 -16.67 12.51 -13.78
N THR A 300 -17.49 12.98 -14.73
CA THR A 300 -18.02 12.14 -15.82
C THR A 300 -16.84 11.66 -16.68
N GLU A 301 -16.73 10.32 -16.88
CA GLU A 301 -15.76 9.72 -17.79
C GLU A 301 -15.74 10.48 -19.14
N VAL A 302 -14.69 11.17 -19.43
CA VAL A 302 -14.37 11.56 -20.81
C VAL A 302 -13.80 10.31 -21.46
N LEU A 303 -14.65 9.60 -22.21
CA LEU A 303 -14.24 8.49 -23.06
C LEU A 303 -13.18 8.97 -24.04
N THR A 304 -11.92 8.70 -23.75
CA THR A 304 -10.85 8.79 -24.75
C THR A 304 -10.93 7.56 -25.63
N ASP A 305 -11.18 7.79 -26.92
CA ASP A 305 -11.13 6.78 -27.98
C ASP A 305 -9.82 5.99 -27.92
N LYS A 306 -9.97 4.66 -27.89
CA LYS A 306 -8.89 3.68 -27.64
C LYS A 306 -8.03 3.35 -28.84
N ASP A 307 -7.98 4.17 -29.89
CA ASP A 307 -7.37 3.80 -31.17
C ASP A 307 -6.17 4.63 -31.64
N ASP A 308 -5.33 5.17 -30.75
CA ASP A 308 -4.05 5.74 -31.20
C ASP A 308 -2.96 5.63 -30.11
N ILE A 309 -2.37 4.44 -29.96
CA ILE A 309 -1.06 4.26 -29.31
C ILE A 309 -0.07 3.78 -30.38
N PRO A 310 0.80 4.62 -30.93
CA PRO A 310 1.98 4.15 -31.64
C PRO A 310 3.05 3.73 -30.62
N PHE A 311 3.62 2.57 -30.85
CA PHE A 311 4.69 1.88 -30.15
C PHE A 311 5.91 2.74 -29.84
#